data_1def678197047207bc7d6c7cb9ac5a21
#
_entry.id   1def678197047207bc7d6c7cb9ac5a21
#
_cell.length_a   1.000
_cell.length_b   1.000
_cell.length_c   1.000
_cell.angle_alpha   90.00
_cell.angle_beta   90.00
_cell.angle_gamma   90.00
#
_symmetry.space_group_name_H-M   'P 1'
#
loop_
_entity.id
_entity.type
_entity.pdbx_description
1 polymer ?
#
loop_
_entity_poly.entity_id
_entity_poly.type
_entity_poly.pdbx_seq_one_letter_code
_entity_poly.pdbx_strand_id
1 'polypeptide(L)'
;RAPTARIIYDEIGGGSPIVAETQAQVRALENYLHQSSPDISWKASIAMRYWHPFSGEAARELLDFDPDQIILLPLYPQYSGTTTASSVKDWKKAAKTAGLDVPTRQICCYPEFPDFIRAHCTLIAKGLDEAWKKVGPNQRLRLLLSAHGLPKRVIDAGDPYAHQVEKTAFAIKQGLGTALDNVEAVVCYQ
;
A
#
# COMPACT_ATOMS: atom_id res chain seq x y z
N ARG A 1 23.14 -7.01 -10.69
CA ARG A 1 21.99 -6.39 -9.96
C ARG A 1 22.03 -6.69 -8.47
N ALA A 2 22.26 -7.95 -8.03
CA ALA A 2 22.23 -8.29 -6.59
C ALA A 2 23.28 -7.55 -5.74
N PRO A 3 24.57 -7.39 -6.14
CA PRO A 3 25.54 -6.64 -5.35
C PRO A 3 25.16 -5.17 -5.16
N THR A 4 24.70 -4.51 -6.24
CA THR A 4 24.27 -3.11 -6.19
C THR A 4 23.04 -2.92 -5.29
N ALA A 5 22.07 -3.84 -5.37
CA ALA A 5 20.89 -3.80 -4.50
C ALA A 5 21.28 -3.96 -3.02
N ARG A 6 22.25 -4.85 -2.71
CA ARG A 6 22.73 -5.03 -1.33
C ARG A 6 23.31 -3.73 -0.75
N ILE A 7 24.16 -3.03 -1.50
CA ILE A 7 24.74 -1.75 -1.07
C ILE A 7 23.63 -0.74 -0.73
N ILE A 8 22.61 -0.60 -1.60
CA ILE A 8 21.47 0.29 -1.37
C ILE A 8 20.70 -0.10 -0.12
N TYR A 9 20.46 -1.40 0.10
CA TYR A 9 19.76 -1.87 1.30
C TYR A 9 20.61 -1.69 2.57
N ASP A 10 21.92 -1.83 2.49
CA ASP A 10 22.83 -1.60 3.63
C ASP A 10 22.75 -0.14 4.11
N GLU A 11 22.57 0.83 3.19
CA GLU A 11 22.41 2.27 3.51
C GLU A 11 21.10 2.57 4.26
N ILE A 12 20.08 1.72 4.12
CA ILE A 12 18.76 1.88 4.78
C ILE A 12 18.52 0.90 5.94
N GLY A 13 19.58 0.28 6.46
CA GLY A 13 19.53 -0.60 7.63
C GLY A 13 19.66 -2.10 7.33
N GLY A 14 20.20 -2.47 6.17
CA GLY A 14 20.57 -3.84 5.83
C GLY A 14 19.48 -4.72 5.24
N GLY A 15 18.27 -4.18 5.03
CA GLY A 15 17.17 -4.93 4.44
C GLY A 15 15.90 -4.13 4.20
N SER A 16 14.93 -4.72 3.50
CA SER A 16 13.63 -4.08 3.33
C SER A 16 12.81 -4.17 4.63
N PRO A 17 12.26 -3.07 5.14
CA PRO A 17 11.40 -3.06 6.32
C PRO A 17 9.98 -3.61 6.04
N ILE A 18 9.68 -3.98 4.80
CA ILE A 18 8.31 -4.28 4.33
C ILE A 18 7.60 -5.34 5.17
N VAL A 19 8.29 -6.40 5.59
CA VAL A 19 7.68 -7.47 6.39
C VAL A 19 7.33 -6.97 7.78
N ALA A 20 8.27 -6.29 8.46
CA ALA A 20 8.07 -5.77 9.81
C ALA A 20 6.95 -4.72 9.84
N GLU A 21 6.94 -3.80 8.87
CA GLU A 21 5.91 -2.77 8.74
C GLU A 21 4.54 -3.37 8.41
N THR A 22 4.48 -4.37 7.52
CA THR A 22 3.21 -5.06 7.22
C THR A 22 2.71 -5.83 8.44
N GLN A 23 3.58 -6.47 9.22
CA GLN A 23 3.20 -7.12 10.48
C GLN A 23 2.67 -6.13 11.51
N ALA A 24 3.24 -4.91 11.58
CA ALA A 24 2.72 -3.86 12.45
C ALA A 24 1.32 -3.42 12.03
N GLN A 25 1.06 -3.29 10.73
CA GLN A 25 -0.27 -2.98 10.20
C GLN A 25 -1.28 -4.09 10.49
N VAL A 26 -0.90 -5.36 10.34
CA VAL A 26 -1.73 -6.52 10.70
C VAL A 26 -2.15 -6.47 12.16
N ARG A 27 -1.19 -6.30 13.08
CA ARG A 27 -1.49 -6.20 14.52
C ARG A 27 -2.42 -5.04 14.84
N ALA A 28 -2.22 -3.87 14.22
CA ALA A 28 -3.07 -2.71 14.41
C ALA A 28 -4.50 -2.95 13.89
N LEU A 29 -4.62 -3.61 12.73
CA LEU A 29 -5.91 -3.97 12.14
C LEU A 29 -6.66 -4.99 13.01
N GLU A 30 -6.02 -6.06 13.44
CA GLU A 30 -6.62 -7.07 14.33
C GLU A 30 -7.12 -6.43 15.63
N ASN A 31 -6.28 -5.62 16.27
CA ASN A 31 -6.66 -4.91 17.51
C ASN A 31 -7.89 -4.02 17.30
N TYR A 32 -7.94 -3.28 16.19
CA TYR A 32 -9.07 -2.43 15.86
C TYR A 32 -10.35 -3.26 15.61
N LEU A 33 -10.25 -4.35 14.86
CA LEU A 33 -11.38 -5.22 14.54
C LEU A 33 -11.93 -5.92 15.79
N HIS A 34 -11.08 -6.43 16.67
CA HIS A 34 -11.49 -7.02 17.94
C HIS A 34 -12.19 -6.02 18.87
N GLN A 35 -11.76 -4.74 18.86
CA GLN A 35 -12.41 -3.69 19.66
C GLN A 35 -13.74 -3.25 19.07
N SER A 36 -13.81 -3.11 17.75
CA SER A 36 -15.01 -2.60 17.05
C SER A 36 -16.09 -3.66 16.81
N SER A 37 -15.72 -4.93 16.84
CA SER A 37 -16.63 -6.06 16.62
C SER A 37 -16.21 -7.26 17.48
N PRO A 38 -16.39 -7.19 18.81
CA PRO A 38 -15.87 -8.18 19.77
C PRO A 38 -16.53 -9.57 19.65
N ASP A 39 -17.72 -9.63 19.06
CA ASP A 39 -18.47 -10.88 18.84
C ASP A 39 -17.97 -11.68 17.64
N ILE A 40 -17.00 -11.13 16.87
CA ILE A 40 -16.40 -11.79 15.72
C ILE A 40 -14.97 -12.18 16.05
N SER A 41 -14.60 -13.43 15.74
CA SER A 41 -13.20 -13.86 15.80
C SER A 41 -12.47 -13.40 14.54
N TRP A 42 -11.51 -12.50 14.72
CA TRP A 42 -10.73 -11.92 13.63
C TRP A 42 -9.32 -12.51 13.57
N LYS A 43 -8.88 -12.82 12.37
CA LYS A 43 -7.51 -13.20 12.05
C LYS A 43 -7.07 -12.48 10.79
N ALA A 44 -5.93 -11.82 10.81
CA ALA A 44 -5.34 -11.21 9.63
C ALA A 44 -4.02 -11.91 9.28
N SER A 45 -3.92 -12.43 8.06
CA SER A 45 -2.73 -13.11 7.54
C SER A 45 -2.13 -12.34 6.39
N ILE A 46 -0.80 -12.30 6.33
CA ILE A 46 -0.06 -11.63 5.26
C ILE A 46 0.12 -12.59 4.08
N ALA A 47 -0.23 -12.15 2.89
CA ALA A 47 0.06 -12.85 1.65
C ALA A 47 0.84 -11.95 0.70
N MET A 48 2.14 -12.19 0.58
CA MET A 48 3.00 -11.41 -0.32
C MET A 48 3.12 -12.09 -1.69
N ARG A 49 3.24 -11.25 -2.74
CA ARG A 49 3.30 -11.76 -4.11
C ARG A 49 4.69 -12.30 -4.50
N TYR A 50 5.74 -11.70 -3.98
CA TYR A 50 7.13 -11.98 -4.39
C TYR A 50 8.09 -12.24 -3.24
N TRP A 51 7.60 -12.37 -2.03
CA TRP A 51 8.35 -12.67 -0.82
C TRP A 51 7.51 -13.41 0.19
N HIS A 52 8.12 -13.91 1.25
CA HIS A 52 7.44 -14.57 2.35
C HIS A 52 6.72 -13.59 3.31
N PRO A 53 5.58 -14.02 3.85
CA PRO A 53 4.85 -15.28 3.54
C PRO A 53 4.14 -15.20 2.19
N PHE A 54 4.26 -16.27 1.38
CA PHE A 54 3.53 -16.38 0.12
C PHE A 54 2.05 -16.72 0.34
N SER A 55 1.21 -16.53 -0.69
CA SER A 55 -0.22 -16.85 -0.63
C SER A 55 -0.52 -18.28 -0.17
N GLY A 56 0.34 -19.25 -0.50
CA GLY A 56 0.17 -20.64 -0.04
C GLY A 56 0.43 -20.84 1.44
N GLU A 57 1.32 -20.05 2.04
CA GLU A 57 1.58 -20.07 3.49
C GLU A 57 0.40 -19.47 4.24
N ALA A 58 -0.08 -18.31 3.78
CA ALA A 58 -1.26 -17.65 4.33
C ALA A 58 -2.54 -18.50 4.19
N ALA A 59 -2.72 -19.20 3.07
CA ALA A 59 -3.87 -20.06 2.87
C ALA A 59 -3.90 -21.25 3.85
N ARG A 60 -2.74 -21.85 4.16
CA ARG A 60 -2.65 -22.90 5.19
C ARG A 60 -2.92 -22.36 6.58
N GLU A 61 -2.34 -21.21 6.93
CA GLU A 61 -2.60 -20.55 8.21
C GLU A 61 -4.08 -20.25 8.42
N LEU A 62 -4.78 -19.81 7.37
CA LEU A 62 -6.21 -19.53 7.45
C LEU A 62 -7.06 -20.81 7.45
N LEU A 63 -6.62 -21.88 6.79
CA LEU A 63 -7.29 -23.18 6.88
C LEU A 63 -7.29 -23.70 8.32
N ASP A 64 -6.17 -23.57 9.04
CA ASP A 64 -6.07 -23.95 10.46
C ASP A 64 -6.94 -23.06 11.38
N PHE A 65 -7.21 -21.82 10.97
CA PHE A 65 -8.09 -20.90 11.70
C PHE A 65 -9.58 -21.20 11.46
N ASP A 66 -9.93 -21.88 10.36
CA ASP A 66 -11.29 -22.27 9.96
C ASP A 66 -12.27 -21.07 9.86
N PRO A 67 -12.02 -20.11 8.97
CA PRO A 67 -12.85 -18.90 8.87
C PRO A 67 -14.17 -19.15 8.12
N ASP A 68 -15.26 -18.51 8.55
CA ASP A 68 -16.52 -18.46 7.81
C ASP A 68 -16.46 -17.63 6.53
N GLN A 69 -15.57 -16.64 6.50
CA GLN A 69 -15.41 -15.71 5.37
C GLN A 69 -14.00 -15.15 5.32
N ILE A 70 -13.52 -14.85 4.11
CA ILE A 70 -12.25 -14.17 3.87
C ILE A 70 -12.50 -12.81 3.21
N ILE A 71 -11.78 -11.79 3.68
CA ILE A 71 -11.71 -10.47 3.05
C ILE A 71 -10.29 -10.24 2.55
N LEU A 72 -10.12 -10.08 1.25
CA LEU A 72 -8.85 -9.69 0.64
C LEU A 72 -8.72 -8.18 0.68
N LEU A 73 -7.71 -7.69 1.42
CA LEU A 73 -7.34 -6.28 1.51
C LEU A 73 -5.98 -6.08 0.83
N PRO A 74 -5.94 -5.78 -0.47
CA PRO A 74 -4.69 -5.43 -1.14
C PRO A 74 -4.13 -4.12 -0.59
N LEU A 75 -2.87 -4.13 -0.12
CA LEU A 75 -2.19 -2.91 0.31
C LEU A 75 -1.63 -2.11 -0.89
N TYR A 76 -2.40 -2.12 -1.98
CA TYR A 76 -2.22 -1.31 -3.17
C TYR A 76 -3.43 -0.37 -3.27
N PRO A 77 -3.32 0.88 -2.80
CA PRO A 77 -4.46 1.81 -2.81
C PRO A 77 -5.02 2.05 -4.20
N GLN A 78 -4.16 2.04 -5.21
CA GLN A 78 -4.51 2.13 -6.62
C GLN A 78 -4.54 0.73 -7.25
N TYR A 79 -5.60 0.42 -7.96
CA TYR A 79 -5.73 -0.84 -8.68
C TYR A 79 -4.82 -0.89 -9.92
N SER A 80 -4.22 -2.05 -10.14
CA SER A 80 -3.61 -2.41 -11.42
C SER A 80 -3.78 -3.90 -11.68
N GLY A 81 -3.86 -4.25 -12.97
CA GLY A 81 -3.78 -5.63 -13.44
C GLY A 81 -2.47 -6.31 -13.05
N THR A 82 -1.39 -5.53 -12.92
CA THR A 82 -0.05 -6.03 -12.58
C THR A 82 0.18 -6.21 -11.07
N THR A 83 -0.61 -5.58 -10.22
CA THR A 83 -0.51 -5.66 -8.76
C THR A 83 -1.72 -6.35 -8.15
N THR A 84 -2.81 -5.62 -7.91
CA THR A 84 -4.02 -6.15 -7.26
C THR A 84 -4.56 -7.38 -7.95
N ALA A 85 -4.78 -7.33 -9.27
CA ALA A 85 -5.34 -8.49 -9.99
C ALA A 85 -4.37 -9.69 -9.96
N SER A 86 -3.05 -9.44 -10.09
CA SER A 86 -2.02 -10.48 -10.00
C SER A 86 -2.01 -11.16 -8.63
N SER A 87 -2.10 -10.37 -7.54
CA SER A 87 -2.12 -10.88 -6.17
C SER A 87 -3.40 -11.69 -5.88
N VAL A 88 -4.55 -11.19 -6.31
CA VAL A 88 -5.84 -11.91 -6.15
C VAL A 88 -5.87 -13.21 -6.95
N LYS A 89 -5.32 -13.22 -8.16
CA LYS A 89 -5.20 -14.44 -8.96
C LYS A 89 -4.31 -15.48 -8.27
N ASP A 90 -3.20 -15.05 -7.69
CA ASP A 90 -2.27 -15.91 -6.96
C ASP A 90 -2.95 -16.48 -5.69
N TRP A 91 -3.64 -15.62 -4.92
CA TRP A 91 -4.42 -16.04 -3.77
C TRP A 91 -5.46 -17.10 -4.11
N LYS A 92 -6.31 -16.86 -5.13
CA LYS A 92 -7.34 -17.81 -5.55
C LYS A 92 -6.76 -19.18 -5.89
N LYS A 93 -5.60 -19.21 -6.56
CA LYS A 93 -4.89 -20.46 -6.85
C LYS A 93 -4.41 -21.15 -5.57
N ALA A 94 -3.81 -20.38 -4.65
CA ALA A 94 -3.28 -20.89 -3.41
C ALA A 94 -4.37 -21.43 -2.48
N ALA A 95 -5.47 -20.69 -2.30
CA ALA A 95 -6.62 -21.11 -1.51
C ALA A 95 -7.21 -22.43 -2.03
N LYS A 96 -7.45 -22.51 -3.36
CA LYS A 96 -7.91 -23.75 -3.99
C LYS A 96 -6.96 -24.93 -3.77
N THR A 97 -5.65 -24.70 -3.88
CA THR A 97 -4.64 -25.74 -3.67
C THR A 97 -4.58 -26.20 -2.21
N ALA A 98 -4.82 -25.31 -1.25
CA ALA A 98 -4.89 -25.62 0.18
C ALA A 98 -6.22 -26.28 0.60
N GLY A 99 -7.23 -26.31 -0.27
CA GLY A 99 -8.58 -26.79 0.09
C GLY A 99 -9.41 -25.77 0.88
N LEU A 100 -9.00 -24.52 0.89
CA LEU A 100 -9.71 -23.41 1.56
C LEU A 100 -10.82 -22.90 0.65
N ASP A 101 -12.05 -23.38 0.87
CA ASP A 101 -13.23 -23.08 0.06
C ASP A 101 -14.28 -22.38 0.91
N VAL A 102 -14.08 -21.09 1.14
CA VAL A 102 -14.99 -20.23 1.89
C VAL A 102 -15.32 -18.96 1.11
N PRO A 103 -16.47 -18.31 1.38
CA PRO A 103 -16.84 -17.05 0.75
C PRO A 103 -15.71 -16.02 0.86
N THR A 104 -15.22 -15.55 -0.27
CA THR A 104 -14.12 -14.58 -0.31
C THR A 104 -14.58 -13.29 -0.98
N ARG A 105 -14.47 -12.18 -0.27
CA ARG A 105 -14.71 -10.82 -0.77
C ARG A 105 -13.38 -10.12 -1.02
N GLN A 106 -13.38 -9.12 -1.90
CA GLN A 106 -12.20 -8.34 -2.24
C GLN A 106 -12.50 -6.86 -2.13
N ILE A 107 -11.63 -6.13 -1.45
CA ILE A 107 -11.57 -4.67 -1.56
C ILE A 107 -10.77 -4.36 -2.83
N CYS A 108 -11.40 -3.66 -3.78
CA CYS A 108 -10.77 -3.38 -5.07
C CYS A 108 -9.60 -2.41 -4.94
N CYS A 109 -9.88 -1.24 -4.43
CA CYS A 109 -8.97 -0.09 -4.40
C CYS A 109 -9.56 1.02 -3.50
N TYR A 110 -8.70 1.95 -3.07
CA TYR A 110 -9.10 3.05 -2.18
C TYR A 110 -8.21 4.29 -2.39
N PRO A 111 -8.06 4.78 -3.66
CA PRO A 111 -7.13 5.83 -4.01
C PRO A 111 -7.43 7.19 -3.36
N GLU A 112 -8.68 7.41 -2.97
CA GLU A 112 -9.16 8.67 -2.38
C GLU A 112 -9.78 8.45 -0.97
N PHE A 113 -9.51 7.31 -0.33
CA PHE A 113 -10.06 7.03 1.00
C PHE A 113 -9.61 8.10 2.01
N PRO A 114 -10.52 8.75 2.74
CA PRO A 114 -10.20 9.94 3.52
C PRO A 114 -9.06 9.74 4.53
N ASP A 115 -9.03 8.61 5.24
CA ASP A 115 -8.01 8.35 6.24
C ASP A 115 -6.64 8.06 5.60
N PHE A 116 -6.63 7.40 4.45
CA PHE A 116 -5.42 7.21 3.65
C PHE A 116 -4.84 8.55 3.19
N ILE A 117 -5.68 9.45 2.68
CA ILE A 117 -5.26 10.81 2.28
C ILE A 117 -4.79 11.60 3.49
N ARG A 118 -5.50 11.55 4.62
CA ARG A 118 -5.12 12.24 5.85
C ARG A 118 -3.76 11.78 6.37
N ALA A 119 -3.48 10.47 6.34
CA ALA A 119 -2.19 9.92 6.72
C ALA A 119 -1.05 10.48 5.85
N HIS A 120 -1.25 10.55 4.53
CA HIS A 120 -0.30 11.18 3.62
C HIS A 120 -0.09 12.66 3.92
N CYS A 121 -1.16 13.42 4.12
CA CYS A 121 -1.07 14.84 4.43
C CYS A 121 -0.28 15.08 5.73
N THR A 122 -0.51 14.28 6.76
CA THR A 122 0.21 14.39 8.04
C THR A 122 1.72 14.16 7.86
N LEU A 123 2.12 13.11 7.13
CA LEU A 123 3.53 12.82 6.88
C LEU A 123 4.19 13.88 5.99
N ILE A 124 3.50 14.34 4.95
CA ILE A 124 4.00 15.36 4.03
C ILE A 124 4.16 16.68 4.76
N ALA A 125 3.19 17.12 5.56
CA ALA A 125 3.28 18.35 6.32
C ALA A 125 4.50 18.35 7.24
N LYS A 126 4.73 17.25 7.97
CA LYS A 126 5.94 17.08 8.79
C LYS A 126 7.22 17.19 7.95
N GLY A 127 7.27 16.54 6.79
CA GLY A 127 8.43 16.60 5.89
C GLY A 127 8.67 18.00 5.32
N LEU A 128 7.60 18.74 5.01
CA LEU A 128 7.69 20.14 4.57
C LEU A 128 8.23 21.04 5.68
N ASP A 129 7.76 20.88 6.92
CA ASP A 129 8.28 21.63 8.08
C ASP A 129 9.78 21.39 8.29
N GLU A 130 10.23 20.16 8.15
CA GLU A 130 11.65 19.81 8.25
C GLU A 130 12.47 20.41 7.08
N ALA A 131 11.91 20.42 5.88
CA ALA A 131 12.56 21.01 4.71
C ALA A 131 12.67 22.54 4.84
N TRP A 132 11.62 23.23 5.28
CA TRP A 132 11.63 24.66 5.51
C TRP A 132 12.67 25.09 6.56
N LYS A 133 12.83 24.31 7.63
CA LYS A 133 13.90 24.57 8.64
C LYS A 133 15.30 24.53 8.05
N LYS A 134 15.51 23.72 6.99
CA LYS A 134 16.84 23.58 6.35
C LYS A 134 17.13 24.66 5.32
N VAL A 135 16.12 25.08 4.54
CA VAL A 135 16.33 26.00 3.41
C VAL A 135 15.93 27.43 3.68
N GLY A 136 15.07 27.65 4.67
CA GLY A 136 14.56 28.99 5.01
C GLY A 136 13.38 29.45 4.16
N PRO A 137 12.63 30.50 4.60
CA PRO A 137 11.32 30.86 4.07
C PRO A 137 11.35 31.53 2.69
N ASN A 138 12.50 32.00 2.22
CA ASN A 138 12.65 32.70 0.92
C ASN A 138 12.96 31.75 -0.25
N GLN A 139 13.00 30.46 0.01
CA GLN A 139 13.26 29.45 -1.02
C GLN A 139 11.94 28.88 -1.58
N ARG A 140 12.04 28.15 -2.66
CA ARG A 140 10.92 27.36 -3.21
C ARG A 140 11.20 25.87 -2.95
N LEU A 141 10.18 25.16 -2.53
CA LEU A 141 10.23 23.71 -2.39
C LEU A 141 9.51 23.03 -3.57
N ARG A 142 9.99 21.84 -3.91
CA ARG A 142 9.29 20.96 -4.83
C ARG A 142 8.97 19.66 -4.09
N LEU A 143 7.68 19.35 -3.96
CA LEU A 143 7.17 18.09 -3.44
C LEU A 143 7.00 17.11 -4.61
N LEU A 144 7.75 16.02 -4.60
CA LEU A 144 7.62 14.95 -5.58
C LEU A 144 6.68 13.86 -5.04
N LEU A 145 5.50 13.74 -5.64
CA LEU A 145 4.59 12.64 -5.40
C LEU A 145 4.99 11.49 -6.34
N SER A 146 5.92 10.67 -5.85
CA SER A 146 6.55 9.62 -6.65
C SER A 146 5.68 8.37 -6.69
N ALA A 147 5.37 7.89 -7.90
CA ALA A 147 4.65 6.66 -8.16
C ALA A 147 5.47 5.72 -9.05
N HIS A 148 5.20 4.43 -8.93
CA HIS A 148 5.82 3.45 -9.81
C HIS A 148 5.27 3.56 -11.23
N GLY A 149 6.15 3.62 -12.24
CA GLY A 149 5.73 3.69 -13.64
C GLY A 149 5.26 2.33 -14.16
N LEU A 150 4.13 2.31 -14.86
CA LEU A 150 3.71 1.15 -15.64
C LEU A 150 4.10 1.33 -17.11
N PRO A 151 4.42 0.24 -17.82
CA PRO A 151 4.64 0.31 -19.26
C PRO A 151 3.43 0.94 -19.97
N LYS A 152 3.69 1.87 -20.90
CA LYS A 152 2.63 2.61 -21.63
C LYS A 152 1.57 1.67 -22.21
N ARG A 153 1.98 0.51 -22.78
CA ARG A 153 1.06 -0.50 -23.32
C ARG A 153 0.01 -0.99 -22.30
N VAL A 154 0.34 -1.01 -21.00
CA VAL A 154 -0.57 -1.46 -19.95
C VAL A 154 -1.62 -0.37 -19.70
N ILE A 155 -1.20 0.89 -19.68
CA ILE A 155 -2.09 2.05 -19.54
C ILE A 155 -3.00 2.17 -20.76
N ASP A 156 -2.45 2.06 -21.96
CA ASP A 156 -3.20 2.12 -23.22
C ASP A 156 -4.23 0.97 -23.37
N ALA A 157 -3.98 -0.15 -22.69
CA ALA A 157 -4.93 -1.27 -22.57
C ALA A 157 -6.05 -1.03 -21.54
N GLY A 158 -6.12 0.14 -20.91
CA GLY A 158 -7.18 0.52 -19.99
C GLY A 158 -6.92 0.23 -18.52
N ASP A 159 -5.65 -0.02 -18.11
CA ASP A 159 -5.32 -0.17 -16.70
C ASP A 159 -5.56 1.17 -15.96
N PRO A 160 -6.37 1.20 -14.89
CA PRO A 160 -6.77 2.45 -14.25
C PRO A 160 -5.71 3.06 -13.33
N TYR A 161 -4.55 2.41 -13.17
CA TYR A 161 -3.53 2.78 -12.18
C TYR A 161 -3.11 4.24 -12.27
N ALA A 162 -2.71 4.71 -13.45
CA ALA A 162 -2.25 6.09 -13.63
C ALA A 162 -3.35 7.10 -13.26
N HIS A 163 -4.58 6.86 -13.71
CA HIS A 163 -5.72 7.69 -13.36
C HIS A 163 -5.98 7.73 -11.84
N GLN A 164 -5.86 6.58 -11.17
CA GLN A 164 -6.04 6.51 -9.72
C GLN A 164 -4.89 7.16 -8.94
N VAL A 165 -3.65 7.11 -9.45
CA VAL A 165 -2.52 7.87 -8.90
C VAL A 165 -2.77 9.36 -8.97
N GLU A 166 -3.24 9.88 -10.12
CA GLU A 166 -3.58 11.30 -10.27
C GLU A 166 -4.69 11.73 -9.30
N LYS A 167 -5.71 10.89 -9.09
CA LYS A 167 -6.76 11.13 -8.10
C LYS A 167 -6.20 11.21 -6.68
N THR A 168 -5.35 10.27 -6.29
CA THR A 168 -4.67 10.29 -4.98
C THR A 168 -3.86 11.56 -4.82
N ALA A 169 -3.06 11.92 -5.82
CA ALA A 169 -2.25 13.13 -5.79
C ALA A 169 -3.10 14.41 -5.70
N PHE A 170 -4.20 14.45 -6.44
CA PHE A 170 -5.14 15.57 -6.36
C PHE A 170 -5.75 15.70 -4.95
N ALA A 171 -6.24 14.58 -4.38
CA ALA A 171 -6.82 14.56 -3.03
C ALA A 171 -5.79 14.97 -1.95
N ILE A 172 -4.53 14.54 -2.08
CA ILE A 172 -3.44 14.96 -1.19
C ILE A 172 -3.21 16.47 -1.29
N LYS A 173 -3.12 17.03 -2.52
CA LYS A 173 -2.95 18.47 -2.74
C LYS A 173 -4.10 19.27 -2.11
N GLN A 174 -5.32 18.81 -2.27
CA GLN A 174 -6.48 19.44 -1.63
C GLN A 174 -6.40 19.38 -0.10
N GLY A 175 -6.01 18.23 0.45
CA GLY A 175 -5.90 18.03 1.90
C GLY A 175 -4.76 18.82 2.55
N LEU A 176 -3.69 19.14 1.81
CA LEU A 176 -2.57 19.97 2.28
C LEU A 176 -2.91 21.46 2.27
N GLY A 177 -3.75 21.92 1.32
CA GLY A 177 -4.21 23.30 1.26
C GLY A 177 -3.04 24.30 1.31
N THR A 178 -3.09 25.24 2.27
CA THR A 178 -2.08 26.29 2.46
C THR A 178 -0.68 25.78 2.86
N ALA A 179 -0.55 24.51 3.27
CA ALA A 179 0.78 23.92 3.49
C ALA A 179 1.59 23.82 2.19
N LEU A 180 0.95 23.98 1.03
CA LEU A 180 1.59 24.05 -0.28
C LEU A 180 1.91 25.47 -0.76
N ASP A 181 1.71 26.49 0.06
CA ASP A 181 2.11 27.84 -0.29
C ASP A 181 3.64 27.88 -0.53
N ASN A 182 4.06 28.38 -1.71
CA ASN A 182 5.44 28.32 -2.20
C ASN A 182 6.03 26.90 -2.41
N VAL A 183 5.18 25.86 -2.49
CA VAL A 183 5.57 24.47 -2.77
C VAL A 183 4.97 24.03 -4.11
N GLU A 184 5.81 23.67 -5.06
CA GLU A 184 5.37 23.05 -6.32
C GLU A 184 5.19 21.54 -6.12
N ALA A 185 3.95 21.06 -6.10
CA ALA A 185 3.66 19.62 -5.97
C ALA A 185 3.46 18.96 -7.34
N VAL A 186 4.31 18.01 -7.67
CA VAL A 186 4.40 17.33 -8.97
C VAL A 186 4.28 15.82 -8.81
N VAL A 187 3.43 15.18 -9.64
CA VAL A 187 3.44 13.71 -9.78
C VAL A 187 4.60 13.33 -10.68
N CYS A 188 5.37 12.34 -10.27
CA CYS A 188 6.44 11.77 -11.09
C CYS A 188 6.39 10.24 -11.05
N TYR A 189 6.84 9.63 -12.14
CA TYR A 189 6.87 8.17 -12.29
C TYR A 189 8.33 7.70 -12.43
N GLN A 190 8.66 6.58 -11.77
CA GLN A 190 9.99 5.96 -11.78
C GLN A 190 9.93 4.49 -12.20
#